data_c4c00d28c24531dadfafe2b97f14332a
#
_entry.id   c4c00d28c24531dadfafe2b97f14332a
#
_cell.length_a   1.000
_cell.length_b   1.000
_cell.length_c   1.000
_cell.angle_alpha   90.00
_cell.angle_beta   90.00
_cell.angle_gamma   90.00
#
_symmetry.space_group_name_H-M   'P 1'
#
loop_
_entity.id
_entity.type
_entity.pdbx_description
1 polymer ?
#
loop_
_entity_poly.entity_id
_entity_poly.type
_entity_poly.pdbx_seq_one_letter_code
_entity_poly.pdbx_strand_id
1 'polypeptide(L)'
;MRVGKIRTRKLFICFCLAFVLFVPIHTFADEKREWKDEVIYSIMIDRFNNGEPKNDKQLEVGNLEGYQGGDIRGIIKRLDYIKEMGFTTVMLSPLFESGKYDGLDVRNFKKVNEHFGTDNDVKELVKEAHAKGMKVVFQFPLGENERQVIDAMKWWIKEVDLDGSYVIHSEKKPRSFWDNAQKDMQVIKKDFRIMTKEDSEYNEKIVESFSEADVSVKSLYDVSKKEGDFVTFLDDQETKRYARIAKENMYYPPSRLKLALTYLLTSPGIPNFYYGTEIALDGGSVPDNRRLMDFKSDEKFMQHITKLGELRQARPSLRRGTFELLYDKSGMSILKRKYKDEVTLVAINNTKETQKVSLPASEIGEKQELRGLLEDEIIREENGKFYLVLKREESNVYKVNGETGVNWLFISLIVGVNVLFIAFLIAVKRKGR
;
A
#
# COMPACT_ATOMS: atom_id res chain seq x y z
N MET A 1 11.27 -62.10 -20.36
CA MET A 1 11.94 -60.92 -19.78
C MET A 1 11.19 -59.60 -20.01
N ARG A 2 9.85 -59.54 -19.99
CA ARG A 2 9.07 -58.28 -20.20
C ARG A 2 8.22 -57.81 -18.98
N VAL A 3 8.11 -58.59 -17.92
CA VAL A 3 7.23 -58.30 -16.80
C VAL A 3 7.90 -57.43 -15.71
N GLY A 4 9.24 -57.38 -15.61
CA GLY A 4 9.97 -56.65 -14.60
C GLY A 4 10.05 -55.13 -14.83
N LYS A 5 9.99 -54.66 -16.11
CA LYS A 5 10.13 -53.21 -16.44
C LYS A 5 8.88 -52.36 -16.20
N ILE A 6 7.70 -53.00 -16.15
CA ILE A 6 6.42 -52.31 -15.95
C ILE A 6 6.15 -52.05 -14.45
N ARG A 7 6.62 -52.93 -13.56
CA ARG A 7 6.45 -52.78 -12.11
C ARG A 7 7.30 -51.64 -11.53
N THR A 8 8.55 -51.47 -12.00
CA THR A 8 9.44 -50.39 -11.53
C THR A 8 8.98 -49.00 -12.00
N ARG A 9 8.40 -48.86 -13.20
CA ARG A 9 7.83 -47.59 -13.66
C ARG A 9 6.59 -47.17 -12.89
N LYS A 10 5.72 -48.10 -12.54
CA LYS A 10 4.52 -47.80 -11.72
C LYS A 10 4.87 -47.46 -10.27
N LEU A 11 5.91 -48.07 -9.69
CA LEU A 11 6.38 -47.72 -8.34
C LEU A 11 7.00 -46.31 -8.28
N PHE A 12 7.74 -45.91 -9.34
CA PHE A 12 8.36 -44.59 -9.41
C PHE A 12 7.32 -43.46 -9.57
N ILE A 13 6.26 -43.69 -10.36
CA ILE A 13 5.15 -42.75 -10.56
C ILE A 13 4.32 -42.62 -9.26
N CYS A 14 4.07 -43.72 -8.54
CA CYS A 14 3.40 -43.68 -7.24
C CYS A 14 4.22 -42.95 -6.15
N PHE A 15 5.54 -43.05 -6.17
CA PHE A 15 6.42 -42.37 -5.21
C PHE A 15 6.48 -40.87 -5.48
N CYS A 16 6.50 -40.45 -6.77
CA CYS A 16 6.43 -39.03 -7.12
C CYS A 16 5.06 -38.40 -6.83
N LEU A 17 3.95 -39.15 -7.00
CA LEU A 17 2.60 -38.67 -6.64
C LEU A 17 2.39 -38.57 -5.13
N ALA A 18 2.97 -39.46 -4.31
CA ALA A 18 2.89 -39.41 -2.86
C ALA A 18 3.66 -38.22 -2.26
N PHE A 19 4.71 -37.71 -2.94
CA PHE A 19 5.49 -36.57 -2.48
C PHE A 19 4.78 -35.22 -2.67
N VAL A 20 3.86 -35.14 -3.66
CA VAL A 20 3.07 -33.92 -3.92
C VAL A 20 1.95 -33.71 -2.89
N LEU A 21 1.52 -34.78 -2.17
CA LEU A 21 0.43 -34.73 -1.21
C LEU A 21 0.85 -34.32 0.23
N PHE A 22 2.14 -34.13 0.51
CA PHE A 22 2.66 -33.75 1.81
C PHE A 22 3.20 -32.32 1.91
N VAL A 23 2.78 -31.43 1.00
CA VAL A 23 2.99 -29.99 1.22
C VAL A 23 1.89 -29.55 2.22
N PRO A 24 2.21 -29.17 3.46
CA PRO A 24 1.20 -28.63 4.36
C PRO A 24 0.69 -27.33 3.74
N ILE A 25 -0.52 -27.37 3.20
CA ILE A 25 -1.25 -26.16 2.84
C ILE A 25 -1.60 -25.52 4.17
N HIS A 26 -0.81 -24.54 4.60
CA HIS A 26 -1.18 -23.67 5.69
C HIS A 26 -2.35 -22.83 5.18
N THR A 27 -3.57 -23.32 5.35
CA THR A 27 -4.77 -22.49 5.26
C THR A 27 -4.73 -21.55 6.46
N PHE A 28 -4.17 -20.36 6.26
CA PHE A 28 -4.50 -19.26 7.13
C PHE A 28 -6.01 -19.06 7.00
N ALA A 29 -6.75 -19.22 8.11
CA ALA A 29 -8.13 -18.80 8.13
C ALA A 29 -8.14 -17.33 7.68
N ASP A 30 -8.84 -17.07 6.58
CA ASP A 30 -8.87 -15.75 5.95
C ASP A 30 -9.58 -14.82 6.94
N GLU A 31 -8.80 -14.05 7.69
CA GLU A 31 -9.36 -13.10 8.66
C GLU A 31 -10.17 -12.08 7.87
N LYS A 32 -11.40 -11.81 8.33
CA LYS A 32 -12.26 -10.82 7.69
C LYS A 32 -11.47 -9.52 7.46
N ARG A 33 -11.45 -9.06 6.22
CA ARG A 33 -10.81 -7.82 5.80
C ARG A 33 -11.45 -6.62 6.50
N GLU A 34 -10.64 -5.77 7.09
CA GLU A 34 -11.04 -4.56 7.81
C GLU A 34 -10.53 -3.32 7.08
N TRP A 35 -11.03 -2.12 7.45
CA TRP A 35 -10.59 -0.88 6.80
C TRP A 35 -9.10 -0.56 7.05
N LYS A 36 -8.53 -0.93 8.18
CA LYS A 36 -7.09 -0.79 8.46
C LYS A 36 -6.19 -1.64 7.56
N ASP A 37 -6.78 -2.63 6.84
CA ASP A 37 -6.05 -3.44 5.87
C ASP A 37 -5.94 -2.74 4.50
N GLU A 38 -6.74 -1.70 4.27
CA GLU A 38 -6.78 -1.00 3.00
C GLU A 38 -5.53 -0.15 2.76
N VAL A 39 -5.22 0.00 1.47
CA VAL A 39 -4.29 1.00 0.93
C VAL A 39 -5.05 1.77 -0.13
N ILE A 40 -5.22 3.05 0.08
CA ILE A 40 -6.05 3.92 -0.76
C ILE A 40 -5.19 4.58 -1.85
N TYR A 41 -5.73 4.63 -3.06
CA TYR A 41 -5.23 5.47 -4.14
C TYR A 41 -6.26 6.55 -4.45
N SER A 42 -5.93 7.80 -4.13
CA SER A 42 -6.80 8.96 -4.34
C SER A 42 -6.62 9.55 -5.73
N ILE A 43 -7.71 9.71 -6.45
CA ILE A 43 -7.75 10.15 -7.84
C ILE A 43 -8.46 11.50 -7.93
N MET A 44 -7.80 12.49 -8.50
CA MET A 44 -8.49 13.65 -9.08
C MET A 44 -8.95 13.28 -10.49
N ILE A 45 -10.25 13.07 -10.66
CA ILE A 45 -10.83 12.48 -11.86
C ILE A 45 -10.38 13.23 -13.11
N ASP A 46 -10.56 14.55 -13.12
CA ASP A 46 -10.22 15.42 -14.25
C ASP A 46 -8.75 15.34 -14.70
N ARG A 47 -7.84 14.96 -13.78
CA ARG A 47 -6.39 15.01 -13.99
C ARG A 47 -5.74 13.65 -14.22
N PHE A 48 -6.51 12.57 -14.12
CA PHE A 48 -5.95 11.24 -14.09
C PHE A 48 -5.78 10.63 -15.48
N ASN A 49 -6.87 10.35 -16.18
CA ASN A 49 -6.81 9.73 -17.49
C ASN A 49 -8.10 10.00 -18.27
N ASN A 50 -7.98 10.46 -19.52
CA ASN A 50 -9.11 10.61 -20.43
C ASN A 50 -9.44 9.23 -21.06
N GLY A 51 -10.67 8.77 -20.88
CA GLY A 51 -11.14 7.49 -21.38
C GLY A 51 -12.24 7.58 -22.43
N GLU A 52 -13.02 8.67 -22.45
CA GLU A 52 -14.17 8.86 -23.34
C GLU A 52 -14.18 10.30 -23.92
N PRO A 53 -13.65 10.50 -25.12
CA PRO A 53 -13.59 11.84 -25.72
C PRO A 53 -14.92 12.54 -25.95
N LYS A 54 -16.08 11.83 -25.84
CA LYS A 54 -17.39 12.44 -26.05
C LYS A 54 -17.82 13.36 -24.91
N ASN A 55 -17.22 13.23 -23.74
CA ASN A 55 -17.47 14.10 -22.58
C ASN A 55 -16.47 15.26 -22.48
N ASP A 56 -15.53 15.38 -23.42
CA ASP A 56 -14.53 16.43 -23.52
C ASP A 56 -15.17 17.78 -23.91
N LYS A 57 -15.96 18.34 -22.99
CA LYS A 57 -16.63 19.62 -23.20
C LYS A 57 -15.78 20.73 -22.62
N GLN A 58 -15.57 21.80 -23.38
CA GLN A 58 -14.90 23.02 -22.92
C GLN A 58 -13.55 22.78 -22.23
N LEU A 59 -12.72 21.88 -22.80
CA LEU A 59 -11.40 21.63 -22.27
C LEU A 59 -10.51 22.89 -22.42
N GLU A 60 -9.81 23.20 -21.34
CA GLU A 60 -8.85 24.30 -21.29
C GLU A 60 -7.42 23.77 -21.11
N VAL A 61 -6.90 23.09 -22.13
CA VAL A 61 -5.57 22.47 -22.07
C VAL A 61 -4.52 23.49 -21.68
N GLY A 62 -3.78 23.23 -20.60
CA GLY A 62 -2.77 24.12 -20.05
C GLY A 62 -3.27 25.14 -19.02
N ASN A 63 -4.58 25.32 -18.86
CA ASN A 63 -5.16 26.07 -17.74
C ASN A 63 -5.44 25.14 -16.57
N LEU A 64 -4.64 25.23 -15.51
CA LEU A 64 -4.79 24.40 -14.32
C LEU A 64 -6.10 24.62 -13.55
N GLU A 65 -6.82 25.70 -13.82
CA GLU A 65 -8.14 25.98 -13.22
C GLU A 65 -9.32 25.51 -14.09
N GLY A 66 -9.05 25.05 -15.32
CA GLY A 66 -10.03 24.52 -16.26
C GLY A 66 -10.08 23.00 -16.29
N TYR A 67 -11.07 22.45 -16.98
CA TYR A 67 -11.18 21.02 -17.23
C TYR A 67 -10.08 20.53 -18.18
N GLN A 68 -9.52 19.35 -17.89
CA GLN A 68 -8.44 18.71 -18.65
C GLN A 68 -8.86 17.37 -19.28
N GLY A 69 -10.09 16.89 -19.04
CA GLY A 69 -10.70 15.77 -19.73
C GLY A 69 -10.50 14.40 -19.08
N GLY A 70 -9.93 14.30 -17.89
CA GLY A 70 -9.94 13.04 -17.15
C GLY A 70 -11.36 12.64 -16.75
N ASP A 71 -11.68 11.33 -16.82
CA ASP A 71 -13.03 10.82 -16.65
C ASP A 71 -13.09 9.42 -15.99
N ILE A 72 -14.31 8.95 -15.69
CA ILE A 72 -14.56 7.65 -15.06
C ILE A 72 -14.14 6.50 -15.97
N ARG A 73 -14.32 6.60 -17.28
CA ARG A 73 -13.87 5.60 -18.25
C ARG A 73 -12.35 5.47 -18.26
N GLY A 74 -11.67 6.58 -18.13
CA GLY A 74 -10.22 6.62 -17.96
C GLY A 74 -9.75 5.89 -16.71
N ILE A 75 -10.47 6.05 -15.60
CA ILE A 75 -10.16 5.33 -14.35
C ILE A 75 -10.38 3.82 -14.54
N ILE A 76 -11.50 3.40 -15.13
CA ILE A 76 -11.77 1.98 -15.42
C ILE A 76 -10.61 1.34 -16.20
N LYS A 77 -10.10 2.03 -17.23
CA LYS A 77 -8.96 1.56 -18.02
C LYS A 77 -7.66 1.41 -17.23
N ARG A 78 -7.56 2.04 -16.06
CA ARG A 78 -6.35 2.06 -15.21
C ARG A 78 -6.49 1.29 -13.90
N LEU A 79 -7.59 0.59 -13.66
CA LEU A 79 -7.77 -0.19 -12.42
C LEU A 79 -6.70 -1.27 -12.24
N ASP A 80 -6.25 -1.93 -13.32
CA ASP A 80 -5.17 -2.93 -13.23
C ASP A 80 -3.85 -2.28 -12.83
N TYR A 81 -3.50 -1.14 -13.42
CA TYR A 81 -2.32 -0.36 -13.03
C TYR A 81 -2.30 -0.04 -11.53
N ILE A 82 -3.44 0.41 -11.00
CA ILE A 82 -3.57 0.73 -9.57
C ILE A 82 -3.44 -0.54 -8.71
N LYS A 83 -4.11 -1.62 -9.11
CA LYS A 83 -4.09 -2.88 -8.38
C LYS A 83 -2.70 -3.53 -8.35
N GLU A 84 -1.98 -3.51 -9.46
CA GLU A 84 -0.62 -4.08 -9.59
C GLU A 84 0.39 -3.40 -8.67
N MET A 85 0.19 -2.13 -8.32
CA MET A 85 0.98 -1.43 -7.31
C MET A 85 0.64 -1.83 -5.85
N GLY A 86 -0.37 -2.69 -5.64
CA GLY A 86 -0.77 -3.15 -4.31
C GLY A 86 -1.87 -2.31 -3.65
N PHE A 87 -2.50 -1.37 -4.37
CA PHE A 87 -3.64 -0.62 -3.84
C PHE A 87 -4.90 -1.48 -3.81
N THR A 88 -5.70 -1.30 -2.78
CA THR A 88 -6.89 -2.11 -2.50
C THR A 88 -8.17 -1.30 -2.50
N THR A 89 -8.06 0.02 -2.57
CA THR A 89 -9.18 0.96 -2.56
C THR A 89 -8.87 2.12 -3.49
N VAL A 90 -9.83 2.50 -4.33
CA VAL A 90 -9.77 3.75 -5.10
C VAL A 90 -10.66 4.79 -4.42
N MET A 91 -10.15 6.00 -4.24
CA MET A 91 -10.89 7.14 -3.72
C MET A 91 -10.98 8.23 -4.77
N LEU A 92 -12.19 8.62 -5.14
CA LEU A 92 -12.46 9.57 -6.20
C LEU A 92 -12.67 10.98 -5.62
N SER A 93 -12.05 11.99 -6.25
CA SER A 93 -12.43 13.39 -5.99
C SER A 93 -13.93 13.58 -6.19
N PRO A 94 -14.54 14.68 -5.70
CA PRO A 94 -15.97 14.88 -5.85
C PRO A 94 -16.40 14.77 -7.31
N LEU A 95 -17.28 13.80 -7.59
CA LEU A 95 -17.71 13.45 -8.96
C LEU A 95 -19.09 14.03 -9.31
N PHE A 96 -19.65 14.79 -8.40
CA PHE A 96 -21.02 15.28 -8.48
C PHE A 96 -21.19 16.46 -9.41
N GLU A 97 -22.44 16.73 -9.85
CA GLU A 97 -22.74 17.89 -10.69
C GLU A 97 -22.26 19.18 -10.04
N SER A 98 -21.30 19.83 -10.69
CA SER A 98 -20.62 21.04 -10.23
C SER A 98 -20.23 21.92 -11.40
N GLY A 99 -19.86 23.17 -11.12
CA GLY A 99 -19.37 24.10 -12.16
C GLY A 99 -17.85 24.10 -12.32
N LYS A 100 -17.12 23.34 -11.48
CA LYS A 100 -15.66 23.34 -11.46
C LYS A 100 -15.10 21.92 -11.56
N TYR A 101 -13.89 21.81 -12.12
CA TYR A 101 -13.18 20.55 -12.30
C TYR A 101 -12.84 19.82 -10.98
N ASP A 102 -12.70 20.56 -9.87
CA ASP A 102 -12.40 19.99 -8.56
C ASP A 102 -13.64 19.47 -7.81
N GLY A 103 -14.83 19.78 -8.30
CA GLY A 103 -16.09 19.31 -7.77
C GLY A 103 -16.44 19.85 -6.38
N LEU A 104 -15.80 20.92 -5.91
CA LEU A 104 -16.04 21.45 -4.55
C LEU A 104 -17.31 22.30 -4.48
N ASP A 105 -17.81 22.84 -5.58
CA ASP A 105 -19.05 23.65 -5.68
C ASP A 105 -20.27 22.81 -6.09
N VAL A 106 -20.54 21.74 -5.36
CA VAL A 106 -21.59 20.77 -5.69
C VAL A 106 -22.98 21.42 -5.77
N ARG A 107 -23.65 21.22 -6.92
CA ARG A 107 -25.04 21.62 -7.17
C ARG A 107 -26.01 20.49 -6.89
N ASN A 108 -25.63 19.25 -7.21
CA ASN A 108 -26.45 18.08 -6.97
C ASN A 108 -25.58 16.86 -6.65
N PHE A 109 -25.61 16.41 -5.39
CA PHE A 109 -24.85 15.26 -4.90
C PHE A 109 -25.31 13.90 -5.46
N LYS A 110 -26.47 13.83 -6.12
CA LYS A 110 -27.05 12.58 -6.67
C LYS A 110 -26.97 12.50 -8.18
N LYS A 111 -26.17 13.34 -8.81
CA LYS A 111 -25.96 13.37 -10.26
C LYS A 111 -24.48 13.51 -10.56
N VAL A 112 -23.99 12.70 -11.49
CA VAL A 112 -22.61 12.77 -11.96
C VAL A 112 -22.36 14.03 -12.78
N ASN A 113 -21.19 14.62 -12.64
CA ASN A 113 -20.75 15.74 -13.49
C ASN A 113 -20.57 15.23 -14.92
N GLU A 114 -21.16 15.94 -15.89
CA GLU A 114 -21.18 15.55 -17.29
C GLU A 114 -19.77 15.49 -17.95
N HIS A 115 -18.78 16.17 -17.38
CA HIS A 115 -17.39 16.09 -17.80
C HIS A 115 -16.73 14.77 -17.37
N PHE A 116 -17.24 14.13 -16.31
CA PHE A 116 -16.68 12.88 -15.79
C PHE A 116 -17.38 11.63 -16.30
N GLY A 117 -18.56 11.78 -16.88
CA GLY A 117 -19.34 10.68 -17.43
C GLY A 117 -20.79 10.65 -16.95
N THR A 118 -21.35 9.47 -16.82
CA THR A 118 -22.74 9.21 -16.44
C THR A 118 -22.85 8.35 -15.19
N ASP A 119 -24.05 8.28 -14.61
CA ASP A 119 -24.34 7.38 -13.48
C ASP A 119 -24.06 5.90 -13.84
N ASN A 120 -24.24 5.51 -15.12
CA ASN A 120 -23.92 4.17 -15.60
C ASN A 120 -22.41 3.91 -15.62
N ASP A 121 -21.60 4.91 -15.94
CA ASP A 121 -20.13 4.81 -15.89
C ASP A 121 -19.64 4.60 -14.45
N VAL A 122 -20.29 5.26 -13.48
CA VAL A 122 -20.02 5.05 -12.05
C VAL A 122 -20.40 3.63 -11.61
N LYS A 123 -21.57 3.13 -12.03
CA LYS A 123 -22.00 1.74 -11.75
C LYS A 123 -21.00 0.73 -12.31
N GLU A 124 -20.53 0.96 -13.53
CA GLU A 124 -19.50 0.10 -14.16
C GLU A 124 -18.17 0.16 -13.42
N LEU A 125 -17.71 1.36 -13.04
CA LEU A 125 -16.48 1.53 -12.26
C LEU A 125 -16.51 0.74 -10.94
N VAL A 126 -17.59 0.88 -10.17
CA VAL A 126 -17.73 0.17 -8.89
C VAL A 126 -17.77 -1.35 -9.11
N LYS A 127 -18.51 -1.81 -10.11
CA LYS A 127 -18.58 -3.24 -10.47
C LYS A 127 -17.21 -3.79 -10.87
N GLU A 128 -16.45 -3.08 -11.73
CA GLU A 128 -15.12 -3.51 -12.18
C GLU A 128 -14.10 -3.47 -11.05
N ALA A 129 -14.16 -2.46 -10.17
CA ALA A 129 -13.31 -2.39 -8.97
C ALA A 129 -13.60 -3.57 -8.03
N HIS A 130 -14.88 -3.85 -7.74
CA HIS A 130 -15.29 -4.99 -6.91
C HIS A 130 -14.87 -6.34 -7.52
N ALA A 131 -14.98 -6.51 -8.84
CA ALA A 131 -14.51 -7.71 -9.54
C ALA A 131 -12.99 -7.93 -9.36
N LYS A 132 -12.24 -6.85 -9.16
CA LYS A 132 -10.81 -6.90 -8.85
C LYS A 132 -10.51 -6.97 -7.34
N GLY A 133 -11.52 -7.06 -6.48
CA GLY A 133 -11.40 -7.07 -5.01
C GLY A 133 -10.99 -5.72 -4.43
N MET A 134 -11.22 -4.62 -5.16
CA MET A 134 -10.94 -3.26 -4.72
C MET A 134 -12.23 -2.60 -4.21
N LYS A 135 -12.10 -1.79 -3.15
CA LYS A 135 -13.18 -0.92 -2.66
C LYS A 135 -13.22 0.41 -3.40
N VAL A 136 -14.37 1.06 -3.37
CA VAL A 136 -14.57 2.39 -3.94
C VAL A 136 -15.07 3.37 -2.87
N VAL A 137 -14.42 4.52 -2.80
CA VAL A 137 -14.71 5.61 -1.87
C VAL A 137 -14.96 6.89 -2.67
N PHE A 138 -16.00 7.65 -2.32
CA PHE A 138 -16.22 8.97 -2.89
C PHE A 138 -15.87 10.05 -1.88
N GLN A 139 -15.28 11.14 -2.37
CA GLN A 139 -15.07 12.35 -1.57
C GLN A 139 -16.32 13.21 -1.62
N PHE A 140 -16.77 13.63 -0.43
CA PHE A 140 -17.92 14.51 -0.27
C PHE A 140 -17.48 15.83 0.36
N PRO A 141 -17.52 16.94 -0.36
CA PRO A 141 -17.29 18.25 0.26
C PRO A 141 -18.46 18.59 1.19
N LEU A 142 -18.13 18.93 2.45
CA LEU A 142 -19.12 19.37 3.41
C LEU A 142 -19.46 20.84 3.16
N GLY A 143 -20.64 21.08 2.57
CA GLY A 143 -21.23 22.41 2.40
C GLY A 143 -22.00 22.88 3.64
N GLU A 144 -22.89 23.84 3.45
CA GLU A 144 -23.73 24.39 4.53
C GLU A 144 -24.82 23.42 5.00
N ASN A 145 -25.27 22.51 4.12
CA ASN A 145 -26.35 21.56 4.39
C ASN A 145 -25.80 20.12 4.49
N GLU A 146 -25.43 19.72 5.70
CA GLU A 146 -24.91 18.38 5.99
C GLU A 146 -25.92 17.25 5.70
N ARG A 147 -27.23 17.52 5.76
CA ARG A 147 -28.26 16.51 5.47
C ARG A 147 -28.20 16.08 4.02
N GLN A 148 -27.93 16.99 3.09
CA GLN A 148 -27.77 16.63 1.67
C GLN A 148 -26.61 15.66 1.46
N VAL A 149 -25.50 15.84 2.15
CA VAL A 149 -24.32 14.95 2.10
C VAL A 149 -24.70 13.57 2.64
N ILE A 150 -25.35 13.50 3.82
CA ILE A 150 -25.76 12.24 4.44
C ILE A 150 -26.78 11.50 3.55
N ASP A 151 -27.78 12.21 3.00
CA ASP A 151 -28.79 11.62 2.10
C ASP A 151 -28.18 11.14 0.77
N ALA A 152 -27.18 11.84 0.26
CA ALA A 152 -26.43 11.42 -0.92
C ALA A 152 -25.60 10.17 -0.66
N MET A 153 -24.90 10.08 0.48
CA MET A 153 -24.18 8.86 0.85
C MET A 153 -25.12 7.65 0.90
N LYS A 154 -26.28 7.79 1.57
CA LYS A 154 -27.32 6.73 1.62
C LYS A 154 -27.81 6.33 0.23
N TRP A 155 -27.94 7.30 -0.67
CA TRP A 155 -28.36 7.07 -2.05
C TRP A 155 -27.28 6.31 -2.83
N TRP A 156 -26.01 6.74 -2.79
CA TRP A 156 -24.90 6.09 -3.50
C TRP A 156 -24.62 4.68 -3.00
N ILE A 157 -24.79 4.40 -1.70
CA ILE A 157 -24.69 3.04 -1.17
C ILE A 157 -25.71 2.12 -1.88
N LYS A 158 -26.94 2.58 -2.06
CA LYS A 158 -28.02 1.78 -2.67
C LYS A 158 -27.89 1.65 -4.18
N GLU A 159 -27.43 2.72 -4.86
CA GLU A 159 -27.38 2.77 -6.32
C GLU A 159 -26.19 2.03 -6.93
N VAL A 160 -25.03 2.07 -6.27
CA VAL A 160 -23.78 1.54 -6.83
C VAL A 160 -23.04 0.61 -5.87
N ASP A 161 -23.60 0.31 -4.70
CA ASP A 161 -22.92 -0.48 -3.65
C ASP A 161 -21.62 0.18 -3.17
N LEU A 162 -21.62 1.51 -2.99
CA LEU A 162 -20.47 2.29 -2.52
C LEU A 162 -19.93 1.74 -1.19
N ASP A 163 -18.60 1.66 -1.02
CA ASP A 163 -17.96 1.06 0.17
C ASP A 163 -17.64 2.06 1.27
N GLY A 164 -17.40 3.31 0.92
CA GLY A 164 -17.07 4.34 1.89
C GLY A 164 -17.15 5.75 1.34
N SER A 165 -17.02 6.70 2.24
CA SER A 165 -16.92 8.12 1.93
C SER A 165 -15.76 8.77 2.67
N TYR A 166 -15.13 9.76 2.04
CA TYR A 166 -14.19 10.67 2.69
C TYR A 166 -14.80 12.06 2.70
N VAL A 167 -14.94 12.68 3.87
CA VAL A 167 -15.59 13.98 4.00
C VAL A 167 -14.54 15.09 4.05
N ILE A 168 -14.53 15.92 2.99
CA ILE A 168 -13.71 17.12 2.91
C ILE A 168 -14.30 18.18 3.83
N HIS A 169 -13.46 18.86 4.63
CA HIS A 169 -13.88 19.84 5.64
C HIS A 169 -14.76 19.25 6.75
N SER A 170 -14.53 17.99 7.10
CA SER A 170 -15.25 17.29 8.17
C SER A 170 -15.10 17.93 9.54
N GLU A 171 -14.03 18.70 9.78
CA GLU A 171 -13.75 19.46 11.00
C GLU A 171 -14.80 20.52 11.34
N LYS A 172 -15.65 20.91 10.36
CA LYS A 172 -16.81 21.78 10.60
C LYS A 172 -17.89 21.17 11.50
N LYS A 173 -17.80 19.85 11.76
CA LYS A 173 -18.71 19.11 12.63
C LYS A 173 -17.94 18.32 13.68
N PRO A 174 -18.50 18.15 14.89
CA PRO A 174 -17.86 17.38 15.94
C PRO A 174 -17.82 15.87 15.57
N ARG A 175 -16.87 15.15 16.13
CA ARG A 175 -16.71 13.70 15.91
C ARG A 175 -18.00 12.93 16.18
N SER A 176 -18.73 13.25 17.23
CA SER A 176 -20.01 12.58 17.57
C SER A 176 -21.07 12.67 16.47
N PHE A 177 -21.05 13.71 15.64
CA PHE A 177 -21.90 13.81 14.47
C PHE A 177 -21.55 12.71 13.44
N TRP A 178 -20.25 12.54 13.16
CA TRP A 178 -19.78 11.54 12.22
C TRP A 178 -19.96 10.11 12.74
N ASP A 179 -19.79 9.88 14.05
CA ASP A 179 -20.06 8.60 14.69
C ASP A 179 -21.54 8.18 14.56
N ASN A 180 -22.46 9.12 14.66
CA ASN A 180 -23.89 8.86 14.44
C ASN A 180 -24.19 8.60 12.97
N ALA A 181 -23.66 9.43 12.06
CA ALA A 181 -23.78 9.20 10.61
C ALA A 181 -23.22 7.84 10.20
N GLN A 182 -22.08 7.43 10.77
CA GLN A 182 -21.48 6.11 10.54
C GLN A 182 -22.44 4.98 10.90
N LYS A 183 -23.11 5.05 12.05
CA LYS A 183 -24.12 4.06 12.47
C LYS A 183 -25.29 3.98 11.49
N ASP A 184 -25.79 5.14 11.04
CA ASP A 184 -26.84 5.21 10.04
C ASP A 184 -26.49 4.51 8.73
N MET A 185 -25.24 4.72 8.23
CA MET A 185 -24.76 4.06 7.01
C MET A 185 -24.61 2.55 7.20
N GLN A 186 -24.15 2.11 8.37
CA GLN A 186 -23.95 0.70 8.68
C GLN A 186 -25.26 -0.10 8.79
N VAL A 187 -26.39 0.56 8.99
CA VAL A 187 -27.71 -0.08 8.86
C VAL A 187 -27.99 -0.49 7.41
N ILE A 188 -27.46 0.26 6.42
CA ILE A 188 -27.67 -0.01 5.00
C ILE A 188 -26.60 -0.97 4.47
N LYS A 189 -25.33 -0.70 4.79
CA LYS A 189 -24.17 -1.51 4.41
C LYS A 189 -23.23 -1.65 5.61
N LYS A 190 -23.19 -2.83 6.22
CA LYS A 190 -22.49 -3.11 7.49
C LYS A 190 -21.02 -2.69 7.51
N ASP A 191 -20.32 -2.86 6.40
CA ASP A 191 -18.89 -2.59 6.29
C ASP A 191 -18.61 -1.20 5.68
N PHE A 192 -19.63 -0.34 5.50
CA PHE A 192 -19.46 1.03 5.02
C PHE A 192 -18.65 1.87 6.03
N ARG A 193 -17.75 2.72 5.51
CA ARG A 193 -16.92 3.59 6.35
C ARG A 193 -17.05 5.05 5.93
N ILE A 194 -17.32 5.92 6.91
CA ILE A 194 -17.09 7.36 6.78
C ILE A 194 -15.68 7.66 7.28
N MET A 195 -14.86 8.24 6.45
CA MET A 195 -13.52 8.75 6.77
C MET A 195 -13.55 10.26 6.83
N THR A 196 -12.83 10.82 7.79
CA THR A 196 -12.77 12.26 8.08
C THR A 196 -11.31 12.72 8.14
N LYS A 197 -11.07 14.01 7.93
CA LYS A 197 -9.74 14.61 8.03
C LYS A 197 -9.43 14.91 9.51
N GLU A 198 -9.18 13.88 10.31
CA GLU A 198 -9.01 14.04 11.76
C GLU A 198 -7.55 14.23 12.21
N ASP A 199 -6.56 13.90 11.41
CA ASP A 199 -5.15 13.84 11.82
C ASP A 199 -4.22 14.65 10.92
N SER A 200 -4.53 15.94 10.68
CA SER A 200 -3.64 16.85 9.96
C SER A 200 -2.25 16.93 10.60
N GLU A 201 -2.18 17.00 11.94
CA GLU A 201 -0.92 17.04 12.69
C GLU A 201 -0.04 15.81 12.43
N TYR A 202 -0.61 14.60 12.38
CA TYR A 202 0.16 13.39 12.12
C TYR A 202 0.73 13.39 10.70
N ASN A 203 -0.08 13.76 9.71
CA ASN A 203 0.35 13.84 8.31
C ASN A 203 1.41 14.92 8.10
N GLU A 204 1.27 16.10 8.71
CA GLU A 204 2.27 17.16 8.69
C GLU A 204 3.60 16.67 9.28
N LYS A 205 3.57 15.94 10.41
CA LYS A 205 4.78 15.37 11.02
C LYS A 205 5.44 14.28 10.19
N ILE A 206 4.69 13.50 9.39
CA ILE A 206 5.30 12.57 8.43
C ILE A 206 6.10 13.37 7.40
N VAL A 207 5.50 14.43 6.84
CA VAL A 207 6.16 15.29 5.85
C VAL A 207 7.40 15.94 6.46
N GLU A 208 7.30 16.57 7.63
CA GLU A 208 8.42 17.18 8.34
C GLU A 208 9.57 16.19 8.60
N SER A 209 9.23 14.97 9.08
CA SER A 209 10.24 13.97 9.45
C SER A 209 11.01 13.42 8.24
N PHE A 210 10.42 13.42 7.05
CA PHE A 210 11.04 12.79 5.88
C PHE A 210 11.35 13.75 4.73
N SER A 211 10.95 15.01 4.79
CA SER A 211 11.32 16.02 3.76
C SER A 211 12.78 16.47 3.88
N GLU A 212 13.38 16.32 5.06
CA GLU A 212 14.79 16.63 5.33
C GLU A 212 15.51 15.41 5.92
N ALA A 213 16.85 15.37 5.75
CA ALA A 213 17.67 14.34 6.39
C ALA A 213 17.98 14.68 7.85
N ASP A 214 18.43 13.68 8.58
CA ASP A 214 18.89 13.76 9.97
C ASP A 214 17.79 14.14 10.98
N VAL A 215 16.50 14.05 10.58
CA VAL A 215 15.35 14.31 11.43
C VAL A 215 14.92 13.05 12.18
N SER A 216 14.75 13.17 13.49
CA SER A 216 14.24 12.09 14.37
C SER A 216 12.74 11.83 14.12
N VAL A 217 12.36 10.56 14.15
CA VAL A 217 10.92 10.17 14.06
C VAL A 217 10.22 10.11 15.41
N LYS A 218 10.88 10.48 16.50
CA LYS A 218 10.32 10.38 17.87
C LYS A 218 9.05 11.18 18.03
N SER A 219 9.03 12.43 17.58
CA SER A 219 7.83 13.29 17.66
C SER A 219 6.67 12.70 16.85
N LEU A 220 6.97 12.15 15.69
CA LEU A 220 6.01 11.46 14.85
C LEU A 220 5.48 10.18 15.54
N TYR A 221 6.38 9.39 16.16
CA TYR A 221 5.99 8.21 16.93
C TYR A 221 5.08 8.57 18.12
N ASP A 222 5.36 9.65 18.84
CA ASP A 222 4.55 10.06 19.98
C ASP A 222 3.11 10.46 19.59
N VAL A 223 2.92 11.06 18.41
CA VAL A 223 1.59 11.39 17.87
C VAL A 223 0.88 10.13 17.31
N SER A 224 1.63 9.14 16.81
CA SER A 224 1.08 7.91 16.21
C SER A 224 0.37 6.98 17.20
N LYS A 225 0.47 7.23 18.51
CA LYS A 225 -0.16 6.42 19.57
C LYS A 225 -1.68 6.61 19.66
N LYS A 226 -2.26 7.47 18.83
CA LYS A 226 -3.72 7.63 18.74
C LYS A 226 -4.36 6.35 18.23
N GLU A 227 -5.39 5.89 18.92
CA GLU A 227 -6.18 4.72 18.49
C GLU A 227 -7.19 5.14 17.43
N GLY A 228 -7.40 4.29 16.43
CA GLY A 228 -8.45 4.44 15.43
C GLY A 228 -8.00 4.18 14.00
N ASP A 229 -8.99 4.08 13.11
CA ASP A 229 -8.78 3.94 11.66
C ASP A 229 -8.75 5.35 11.05
N PHE A 230 -7.62 6.02 11.08
CA PHE A 230 -7.40 7.34 10.47
C PHE A 230 -6.65 7.22 9.14
N VAL A 231 -6.91 8.17 8.24
CA VAL A 231 -6.25 8.20 6.92
C VAL A 231 -4.92 8.93 7.02
N THR A 232 -3.85 8.29 6.53
CA THR A 232 -2.50 8.87 6.51
C THR A 232 -2.06 9.15 5.08
N PHE A 233 -1.39 10.27 4.85
CA PHE A 233 -0.93 10.69 3.53
C PHE A 233 0.30 11.61 3.61
N LEU A 234 1.01 11.75 2.49
CA LEU A 234 2.10 12.71 2.34
C LEU A 234 1.62 14.03 1.74
N ASP A 235 0.74 13.93 0.78
CA ASP A 235 0.09 15.06 0.13
C ASP A 235 -1.33 14.69 -0.31
N ASP A 236 -2.13 15.70 -0.58
CA ASP A 236 -3.51 15.58 -1.04
C ASP A 236 -3.86 16.70 -2.05
N GLN A 237 -5.13 16.80 -2.41
CA GLN A 237 -5.61 17.81 -3.36
C GLN A 237 -5.54 19.25 -2.84
N GLU A 238 -5.31 19.47 -1.54
CA GLU A 238 -5.29 20.79 -0.91
C GLU A 238 -3.87 21.23 -0.52
N THR A 239 -2.92 20.27 -0.48
CA THR A 239 -1.55 20.52 -0.02
C THR A 239 -0.55 20.61 -1.18
N LYS A 240 0.62 21.21 -0.91
CA LYS A 240 1.77 21.14 -1.80
C LYS A 240 2.22 19.68 -1.97
N ARG A 241 2.64 19.28 -3.17
CA ARG A 241 3.18 17.92 -3.41
C ARG A 241 4.43 17.69 -2.58
N TYR A 242 4.52 16.51 -1.97
CA TYR A 242 5.72 16.09 -1.23
C TYR A 242 6.98 16.13 -2.10
N ALA A 243 6.87 15.74 -3.37
CA ALA A 243 7.97 15.84 -4.33
C ALA A 243 8.51 17.27 -4.48
N ARG A 244 7.63 18.29 -4.47
CA ARG A 244 8.03 19.70 -4.49
C ARG A 244 8.75 20.09 -3.20
N ILE A 245 8.25 19.69 -2.04
CA ILE A 245 8.86 19.97 -0.74
C ILE A 245 10.28 19.38 -0.69
N ALA A 246 10.44 18.11 -1.08
CA ALA A 246 11.76 17.48 -1.14
C ALA A 246 12.73 18.21 -2.07
N LYS A 247 12.25 18.68 -3.23
CA LYS A 247 13.04 19.45 -4.20
C LYS A 247 13.42 20.83 -3.68
N GLU A 248 12.51 21.53 -3.01
CA GLU A 248 12.78 22.83 -2.36
C GLU A 248 13.85 22.69 -1.28
N ASN A 249 13.89 21.56 -0.57
CA ASN A 249 14.91 21.21 0.41
C ASN A 249 16.20 20.64 -0.24
N MET A 250 16.35 20.74 -1.57
CA MET A 250 17.51 20.30 -2.33
C MET A 250 17.78 18.80 -2.30
N TYR A 251 16.76 17.97 -2.11
CA TYR A 251 16.83 16.52 -2.19
C TYR A 251 16.25 15.96 -3.49
N TYR A 252 16.67 14.76 -3.86
CA TYR A 252 16.07 14.01 -4.97
C TYR A 252 14.75 13.40 -4.55
N PRO A 253 13.59 13.84 -5.11
CA PRO A 253 12.27 13.45 -4.62
C PRO A 253 12.02 11.94 -4.51
N PRO A 254 12.39 11.09 -5.51
CA PRO A 254 12.18 9.65 -5.38
C PRO A 254 12.90 9.00 -4.20
N SER A 255 14.11 9.46 -3.82
CA SER A 255 14.81 8.92 -2.64
C SER A 255 14.06 9.27 -1.36
N ARG A 256 13.62 10.52 -1.23
CA ARG A 256 12.85 10.97 -0.06
C ARG A 256 11.48 10.28 0.02
N LEU A 257 10.79 10.13 -1.12
CA LEU A 257 9.54 9.40 -1.21
C LEU A 257 9.69 7.95 -0.78
N LYS A 258 10.76 7.24 -1.16
CA LYS A 258 10.99 5.86 -0.70
C LYS A 258 10.98 5.74 0.81
N LEU A 259 11.65 6.63 1.53
CA LEU A 259 11.69 6.63 3.01
C LEU A 259 10.32 6.94 3.61
N ALA A 260 9.69 8.03 3.16
CA ALA A 260 8.38 8.46 3.62
C ALA A 260 7.30 7.40 3.36
N LEU A 261 7.30 6.78 2.18
CA LEU A 261 6.36 5.73 1.80
C LEU A 261 6.62 4.42 2.55
N THR A 262 7.89 4.09 2.85
CA THR A 262 8.19 2.96 3.74
C THR A 262 7.57 3.18 5.11
N TYR A 263 7.73 4.37 5.69
CA TYR A 263 7.08 4.70 6.95
C TYR A 263 5.55 4.63 6.82
N LEU A 264 4.97 5.31 5.83
CA LEU A 264 3.51 5.40 5.61
C LEU A 264 2.85 4.03 5.51
N LEU A 265 3.44 3.10 4.74
CA LEU A 265 2.88 1.77 4.50
C LEU A 265 3.15 0.77 5.63
N THR A 266 4.04 1.08 6.56
CA THR A 266 4.40 0.19 7.67
C THR A 266 3.94 0.68 9.03
N SER A 267 3.52 1.95 9.14
CA SER A 267 2.97 2.56 10.35
C SER A 267 1.46 2.31 10.52
N PRO A 268 0.88 2.65 11.70
CA PRO A 268 -0.57 2.64 11.91
C PRO A 268 -1.30 3.61 10.99
N GLY A 269 -2.59 3.33 10.76
CA GLY A 269 -3.47 4.12 9.91
C GLY A 269 -3.76 3.46 8.56
N ILE A 270 -4.63 4.09 7.78
CA ILE A 270 -5.00 3.69 6.42
C ILE A 270 -4.21 4.56 5.45
N PRO A 271 -3.13 4.04 4.84
CA PRO A 271 -2.31 4.84 3.93
C PRO A 271 -3.09 5.22 2.68
N ASN A 272 -3.00 6.50 2.33
CA ASN A 272 -3.60 7.10 1.16
C ASN A 272 -2.52 7.75 0.29
N PHE A 273 -2.47 7.35 -0.97
CA PHE A 273 -1.59 7.92 -2.00
C PHE A 273 -2.41 8.82 -2.90
N TYR A 274 -2.02 10.05 -3.03
CA TYR A 274 -2.60 10.93 -4.03
C TYR A 274 -1.98 10.63 -5.40
N TYR A 275 -2.80 10.53 -6.47
CA TYR A 275 -2.35 10.20 -7.82
C TYR A 275 -1.09 10.99 -8.21
N GLY A 276 -0.17 10.36 -8.90
CA GLY A 276 1.10 10.96 -9.29
C GLY A 276 2.22 10.86 -8.23
N THR A 277 1.93 10.47 -6.98
CA THR A 277 2.99 10.22 -5.99
C THR A 277 3.96 9.14 -6.49
N GLU A 278 3.46 8.13 -7.20
CA GLU A 278 4.22 7.02 -7.75
C GLU A 278 5.14 7.41 -8.94
N ILE A 279 4.94 8.58 -9.50
CA ILE A 279 5.84 9.17 -10.52
C ILE A 279 6.61 10.37 -9.98
N ALA A 280 6.56 10.62 -8.66
CA ALA A 280 7.09 11.80 -7.99
C ALA A 280 6.61 13.11 -8.64
N LEU A 281 5.31 13.19 -8.96
CA LEU A 281 4.70 14.33 -9.64
C LEU A 281 4.94 15.61 -8.85
N ASP A 282 5.57 16.58 -9.52
CA ASP A 282 5.88 17.90 -8.95
C ASP A 282 4.65 18.81 -8.96
N GLY A 283 4.50 19.67 -7.93
CA GLY A 283 3.44 20.64 -7.86
C GLY A 283 3.49 21.50 -6.61
N GLY A 284 3.31 22.80 -6.76
CA GLY A 284 3.26 23.79 -5.68
C GLY A 284 1.90 23.82 -4.98
N SER A 285 1.47 25.01 -4.58
CA SER A 285 0.12 25.21 -4.01
C SER A 285 -0.96 25.05 -5.09
N VAL A 286 -2.22 24.87 -4.67
CA VAL A 286 -3.39 24.84 -5.57
C VAL A 286 -3.38 26.07 -6.48
N PRO A 287 -3.58 25.90 -7.81
CA PRO A 287 -3.92 24.66 -8.53
C PRO A 287 -2.71 23.85 -9.05
N ASP A 288 -1.46 24.31 -8.83
CA ASP A 288 -0.24 23.68 -9.39
C ASP A 288 -0.01 22.25 -8.85
N ASN A 289 -0.52 21.92 -7.68
CA ASN A 289 -0.47 20.56 -7.12
C ASN A 289 -1.38 19.54 -7.84
N ARG A 290 -2.20 19.98 -8.81
CA ARG A 290 -3.21 19.20 -9.53
C ARG A 290 -2.87 19.08 -11.02
N ARG A 291 -1.59 18.77 -11.32
CA ARG A 291 -1.11 18.59 -12.70
C ARG A 291 -1.63 17.26 -13.28
N LEU A 292 -1.65 17.20 -14.62
CA LEU A 292 -2.03 15.97 -15.33
C LEU A 292 -1.09 14.80 -15.00
N MET A 293 -1.67 13.61 -14.90
CA MET A 293 -0.94 12.35 -14.80
C MET A 293 -0.36 11.96 -16.14
N ASP A 294 0.93 11.60 -16.23
CA ASP A 294 1.57 11.16 -17.47
C ASP A 294 1.94 9.68 -17.51
N PHE A 295 1.76 8.96 -16.40
CA PHE A 295 2.04 7.52 -16.23
C PHE A 295 3.49 7.10 -16.52
N LYS A 296 4.43 8.05 -16.63
CA LYS A 296 5.85 7.75 -16.80
C LYS A 296 6.53 7.74 -15.44
N SER A 297 7.07 6.62 -15.06
CA SER A 297 7.72 6.44 -13.75
C SER A 297 9.14 5.92 -13.87
N ASP A 298 9.95 6.17 -12.86
CA ASP A 298 11.19 5.44 -12.63
C ASP A 298 10.85 4.00 -12.22
N GLU A 299 11.35 3.02 -12.98
CA GLU A 299 11.03 1.61 -12.77
C GLU A 299 11.42 1.13 -11.35
N LYS A 300 12.57 1.56 -10.84
CA LYS A 300 13.05 1.18 -9.50
C LYS A 300 12.19 1.79 -8.40
N PHE A 301 11.70 3.01 -8.62
CA PHE A 301 10.81 3.65 -7.67
C PHE A 301 9.43 2.96 -7.67
N MET A 302 8.90 2.63 -8.82
CA MET A 302 7.65 1.90 -8.96
C MET A 302 7.74 0.50 -8.33
N GLN A 303 8.82 -0.26 -8.58
CA GLN A 303 9.07 -1.56 -7.96
C GLN A 303 9.12 -1.47 -6.43
N HIS A 304 9.70 -0.41 -5.87
CA HIS A 304 9.72 -0.19 -4.43
C HIS A 304 8.30 -0.01 -3.85
N ILE A 305 7.45 0.79 -4.51
CA ILE A 305 6.06 1.01 -4.09
C ILE A 305 5.27 -0.30 -4.16
N THR A 306 5.35 -1.02 -5.29
CA THR A 306 4.70 -2.31 -5.47
C THR A 306 5.09 -3.30 -4.38
N LYS A 307 6.39 -3.42 -4.10
CA LYS A 307 6.91 -4.32 -3.06
C LYS A 307 6.42 -3.95 -1.65
N LEU A 308 6.35 -2.66 -1.33
CA LEU A 308 5.76 -2.18 -0.07
C LEU A 308 4.26 -2.51 0.04
N GLY A 309 3.50 -2.32 -1.03
CA GLY A 309 2.08 -2.67 -1.11
C GLY A 309 1.87 -4.17 -0.89
N GLU A 310 2.63 -5.02 -1.58
CA GLU A 310 2.61 -6.48 -1.40
C GLU A 310 2.98 -6.88 0.03
N LEU A 311 4.03 -6.27 0.60
CA LEU A 311 4.44 -6.55 1.98
C LEU A 311 3.35 -6.19 2.98
N ARG A 312 2.69 -5.03 2.83
CA ARG A 312 1.59 -4.64 3.70
C ARG A 312 0.43 -5.64 3.60
N GLN A 313 0.10 -6.11 2.40
CA GLN A 313 -0.96 -7.11 2.22
C GLN A 313 -0.58 -8.47 2.81
N ALA A 314 0.66 -8.91 2.60
CA ALA A 314 1.13 -10.22 3.05
C ALA A 314 1.40 -10.29 4.57
N ARG A 315 1.55 -9.15 5.26
CA ARG A 315 1.97 -9.10 6.66
C ARG A 315 0.95 -8.41 7.56
N PRO A 316 0.12 -9.18 8.28
CA PRO A 316 -0.84 -8.63 9.24
C PRO A 316 -0.21 -7.73 10.31
N SER A 317 1.04 -7.96 10.70
CA SER A 317 1.74 -7.10 11.66
C SER A 317 1.85 -5.65 11.18
N LEU A 318 2.03 -5.41 9.88
CA LEU A 318 2.11 -4.05 9.32
C LEU A 318 0.76 -3.32 9.31
N ARG A 319 -0.34 -4.07 9.28
CA ARG A 319 -1.71 -3.51 9.22
C ARG A 319 -2.36 -3.40 10.59
N ARG A 320 -2.21 -4.45 11.41
CA ARG A 320 -2.98 -4.67 12.65
C ARG A 320 -2.10 -4.76 13.90
N GLY A 321 -0.78 -4.74 13.71
CA GLY A 321 0.17 -4.95 14.79
C GLY A 321 0.32 -3.74 15.71
N THR A 322 0.87 -4.00 16.90
CA THR A 322 1.39 -2.96 17.80
C THR A 322 2.45 -2.14 17.08
N PHE A 323 2.74 -0.96 17.59
CA PHE A 323 3.74 -0.06 17.03
C PHE A 323 4.70 0.38 18.13
N GLU A 324 5.98 0.03 18.00
CA GLU A 324 7.02 0.27 19.01
C GLU A 324 8.27 0.83 18.37
N LEU A 325 8.82 1.90 18.94
CA LEU A 325 10.07 2.50 18.52
C LEU A 325 11.22 1.87 19.32
N LEU A 326 12.04 1.03 18.69
CA LEU A 326 13.19 0.36 19.33
C LEU A 326 14.44 1.22 19.33
N TYR A 327 14.63 2.01 18.28
CA TYR A 327 15.80 2.86 18.12
C TYR A 327 15.44 4.13 17.36
N ASP A 328 15.93 5.27 17.82
CA ASP A 328 15.84 6.55 17.13
C ASP A 328 17.03 7.45 17.52
N LYS A 329 17.86 7.76 16.56
CA LYS A 329 19.00 8.67 16.75
C LYS A 329 19.35 9.36 15.44
N SER A 330 19.28 10.69 15.45
CA SER A 330 19.72 11.54 14.34
C SER A 330 19.26 11.07 12.96
N GLY A 331 17.96 10.70 12.83
CA GLY A 331 17.38 10.27 11.56
C GLY A 331 17.48 8.77 11.26
N MET A 332 18.26 7.98 12.01
CA MET A 332 18.21 6.53 11.93
C MET A 332 17.19 5.98 12.91
N SER A 333 16.19 5.23 12.43
CA SER A 333 15.12 4.68 13.26
C SER A 333 14.88 3.20 12.98
N ILE A 334 14.47 2.46 14.02
CA ILE A 334 14.03 1.07 13.92
C ILE A 334 12.72 0.94 14.69
N LEU A 335 11.70 0.49 13.96
CA LEU A 335 10.33 0.30 14.45
C LEU A 335 10.02 -1.19 14.48
N LYS A 336 9.23 -1.62 15.47
CA LYS A 336 8.75 -3.00 15.60
C LYS A 336 7.24 -3.03 15.49
N ARG A 337 6.75 -3.94 14.65
CA ARG A 337 5.35 -4.28 14.48
C ARG A 337 5.12 -5.72 14.93
N LYS A 338 4.16 -5.94 15.82
CA LYS A 338 3.83 -7.29 16.30
C LYS A 338 2.32 -7.53 16.21
N TYR A 339 1.94 -8.63 15.59
CA TYR A 339 0.57 -9.11 15.54
C TYR A 339 0.56 -10.63 15.76
N LYS A 340 -0.07 -11.09 16.85
CA LYS A 340 0.01 -12.50 17.28
C LYS A 340 1.48 -12.95 17.36
N ASP A 341 1.86 -13.98 16.62
CA ASP A 341 3.22 -14.53 16.57
C ASP A 341 4.09 -13.88 15.48
N GLU A 342 3.51 -13.02 14.66
CA GLU A 342 4.25 -12.33 13.59
C GLU A 342 4.93 -11.07 14.13
N VAL A 343 6.25 -11.00 13.95
CA VAL A 343 7.06 -9.82 14.23
C VAL A 343 7.70 -9.33 12.94
N THR A 344 7.62 -8.02 12.72
CA THR A 344 8.28 -7.32 11.60
C THR A 344 9.04 -6.12 12.14
N LEU A 345 10.29 -5.95 11.72
CA LEU A 345 11.06 -4.74 11.99
C LEU A 345 11.08 -3.86 10.73
N VAL A 346 11.04 -2.57 10.93
CA VAL A 346 11.18 -1.56 9.87
C VAL A 346 12.33 -0.66 10.24
N ALA A 347 13.40 -0.70 9.44
CA ALA A 347 14.56 0.15 9.65
C ALA A 347 14.60 1.22 8.55
N ILE A 348 14.74 2.49 8.95
CA ILE A 348 14.77 3.64 8.06
C ILE A 348 15.99 4.49 8.39
N ASN A 349 16.92 4.60 7.45
CA ASN A 349 18.04 5.50 7.54
C ASN A 349 17.73 6.80 6.78
N ASN A 350 17.19 7.77 7.51
CA ASN A 350 16.94 9.13 7.03
C ASN A 350 18.16 10.04 7.16
N THR A 351 19.39 9.49 7.10
CA THR A 351 20.62 10.28 7.22
C THR A 351 21.39 10.34 5.91
N LYS A 352 22.37 11.22 5.84
CA LYS A 352 23.28 11.38 4.68
C LYS A 352 24.41 10.38 4.65
N GLU A 353 24.52 9.50 5.65
CA GLU A 353 25.61 8.56 5.83
C GLU A 353 25.12 7.14 6.06
N THR A 354 25.98 6.15 5.83
CA THR A 354 25.70 4.77 6.21
C THR A 354 25.64 4.65 7.72
N GLN A 355 24.60 4.04 8.26
CA GLN A 355 24.40 3.83 9.68
C GLN A 355 24.56 2.35 10.04
N LYS A 356 25.24 2.10 11.18
CA LYS A 356 25.31 0.78 11.80
C LYS A 356 24.65 0.83 13.18
N VAL A 357 23.62 0.04 13.39
CA VAL A 357 22.89 -0.05 14.66
C VAL A 357 22.99 -1.46 15.21
N SER A 358 23.23 -1.57 16.51
CA SER A 358 23.14 -2.84 17.22
C SER A 358 21.90 -2.86 18.10
N LEU A 359 21.06 -3.88 17.94
CA LEU A 359 19.91 -4.15 18.79
C LEU A 359 20.17 -5.36 19.68
N PRO A 360 19.83 -5.32 20.99
CA PRO A 360 19.87 -6.49 21.85
C PRO A 360 18.89 -7.57 21.34
N ALA A 361 19.30 -8.84 21.37
CA ALA A 361 18.42 -9.94 20.97
C ALA A 361 17.16 -10.03 21.85
N SER A 362 17.22 -9.57 23.12
CA SER A 362 16.07 -9.49 24.02
C SER A 362 14.91 -8.63 23.50
N GLU A 363 15.19 -7.62 22.67
CA GLU A 363 14.16 -6.75 22.06
C GLU A 363 13.40 -7.42 20.91
N ILE A 364 14.02 -8.43 20.28
CA ILE A 364 13.51 -9.07 19.07
C ILE A 364 13.07 -10.50 19.38
N GLY A 365 13.90 -11.25 20.09
CA GLY A 365 13.77 -12.65 20.43
C GLY A 365 15.12 -13.36 20.26
N GLU A 366 15.43 -14.26 21.20
CA GLU A 366 16.64 -15.09 21.11
C GLU A 366 16.52 -16.15 20.02
N LYS A 367 17.66 -16.54 19.44
CA LYS A 367 17.73 -17.57 18.37
C LYS A 367 16.84 -17.23 17.15
N GLN A 368 16.82 -15.95 16.79
CA GLN A 368 16.10 -15.49 15.62
C GLN A 368 17.08 -15.08 14.51
N GLU A 369 16.57 -14.98 13.29
CA GLU A 369 17.23 -14.32 12.17
C GLU A 369 16.33 -13.22 11.61
N LEU A 370 16.92 -12.13 11.13
CA LEU A 370 16.22 -11.06 10.42
C LEU A 370 16.43 -11.27 8.92
N ARG A 371 15.33 -11.43 8.19
CA ARG A 371 15.37 -11.53 6.75
C ARG A 371 14.84 -10.26 6.12
N GLY A 372 15.67 -9.56 5.37
CA GLY A 372 15.30 -8.38 4.59
C GLY A 372 14.28 -8.70 3.51
N LEU A 373 13.27 -7.87 3.39
CA LEU A 373 12.16 -8.04 2.46
C LEU A 373 12.14 -6.97 1.36
N LEU A 374 12.73 -5.80 1.57
CA LEU A 374 12.97 -4.81 0.52
C LEU A 374 14.32 -5.05 -0.16
N GLU A 375 15.35 -5.22 0.65
CA GLU A 375 16.67 -5.65 0.20
C GLU A 375 16.92 -7.05 0.74
N ASP A 376 17.41 -7.97 -0.12
CA ASP A 376 17.59 -9.39 0.24
C ASP A 376 18.88 -9.57 1.06
N GLU A 377 18.73 -9.56 2.37
CA GLU A 377 19.80 -9.82 3.32
C GLU A 377 19.34 -10.69 4.47
N ILE A 378 20.25 -11.39 5.11
CA ILE A 378 19.98 -12.19 6.30
C ILE A 378 20.95 -11.74 7.40
N ILE A 379 20.39 -11.27 8.52
CA ILE A 379 21.14 -10.87 9.70
C ILE A 379 20.88 -11.89 10.80
N ARG A 380 21.94 -12.48 11.34
CA ARG A 380 21.89 -13.43 12.45
C ARG A 380 22.36 -12.78 13.74
N GLU A 381 21.94 -13.36 14.85
CA GLU A 381 22.41 -12.96 16.17
C GLU A 381 23.92 -13.24 16.31
N GLU A 382 24.64 -12.26 16.81
CA GLU A 382 26.04 -12.35 17.15
C GLU A 382 26.28 -11.79 18.57
N ASN A 383 26.69 -12.63 19.50
CA ASN A 383 26.96 -12.23 20.91
C ASN A 383 25.75 -11.51 21.57
N GLY A 384 24.55 -12.01 21.39
CA GLY A 384 23.34 -11.44 21.99
C GLY A 384 22.82 -10.18 21.31
N LYS A 385 23.27 -9.87 20.09
CA LYS A 385 22.89 -8.66 19.35
C LYS A 385 22.68 -8.93 17.87
N PHE A 386 21.84 -8.10 17.26
CA PHE A 386 21.69 -7.98 15.81
C PHE A 386 22.34 -6.69 15.32
N TYR A 387 23.10 -6.76 14.24
CA TYR A 387 23.81 -5.62 13.65
C TYR A 387 23.17 -5.27 12.30
N LEU A 388 22.39 -4.18 12.27
CA LEU A 388 21.77 -3.68 11.05
C LEU A 388 22.66 -2.60 10.44
N VAL A 389 22.91 -2.69 9.13
CA VAL A 389 23.67 -1.71 8.37
C VAL A 389 22.83 -1.22 7.21
N LEU A 390 22.44 0.05 7.22
CA LEU A 390 21.71 0.67 6.13
C LEU A 390 22.54 1.79 5.51
N LYS A 391 22.58 1.83 4.17
CA LYS A 391 23.21 2.95 3.46
C LYS A 391 22.41 4.23 3.66
N ARG A 392 23.00 5.36 3.29
CA ARG A 392 22.31 6.65 3.34
C ARG A 392 20.98 6.59 2.57
N GLU A 393 19.94 7.22 3.12
CA GLU A 393 18.63 7.30 2.50
C GLU A 393 18.04 5.94 2.05
N GLU A 394 18.28 4.90 2.85
CA GLU A 394 17.84 3.53 2.60
C GLU A 394 16.87 3.07 3.70
N SER A 395 15.93 2.22 3.34
CA SER A 395 15.03 1.56 4.28
C SER A 395 14.95 0.07 3.98
N ASN A 396 14.74 -0.74 5.02
CA ASN A 396 14.44 -2.16 4.85
C ASN A 396 13.36 -2.61 5.83
N VAL A 397 12.60 -3.62 5.43
CA VAL A 397 11.59 -4.29 6.24
C VAL A 397 12.09 -5.70 6.50
N TYR A 398 12.18 -6.10 7.75
CA TYR A 398 12.70 -7.42 8.13
C TYR A 398 11.61 -8.29 8.71
N LYS A 399 11.48 -9.48 8.18
CA LYS A 399 10.74 -10.57 8.82
C LYS A 399 11.62 -11.18 9.89
N VAL A 400 11.09 -11.31 11.11
CA VAL A 400 11.74 -12.07 12.19
C VAL A 400 11.31 -13.52 12.07
N ASN A 401 12.28 -14.43 11.95
CA ASN A 401 12.06 -15.87 11.90
C ASN A 401 12.92 -16.57 12.95
N GLY A 402 12.51 -17.77 13.40
CA GLY A 402 13.45 -18.66 14.07
C GLY A 402 14.64 -18.95 13.16
N GLU A 403 15.84 -19.10 13.73
CA GLU A 403 17.04 -19.45 12.97
C GLU A 403 16.76 -20.65 12.08
N THR A 404 16.94 -20.45 10.78
CA THR A 404 16.85 -21.54 9.82
C THR A 404 18.13 -22.37 9.96
N GLY A 405 18.04 -23.51 10.64
CA GLY A 405 19.11 -24.49 10.68
C GLY A 405 19.47 -24.99 9.27
N VAL A 406 20.53 -25.79 9.21
CA VAL A 406 20.95 -26.40 7.94
C VAL A 406 19.81 -27.22 7.34
N ASN A 407 19.39 -26.86 6.12
CA ASN A 407 18.34 -27.62 5.41
C ASN A 407 18.89 -28.96 4.93
N TRP A 408 18.93 -29.93 5.86
CA TRP A 408 19.42 -31.28 5.61
C TRP A 408 18.67 -31.98 4.48
N LEU A 409 17.37 -31.66 4.29
CA LEU A 409 16.57 -32.20 3.20
C LEU A 409 17.11 -31.74 1.83
N PHE A 410 17.42 -30.45 1.70
CA PHE A 410 17.99 -29.89 0.48
C PHE A 410 19.39 -30.45 0.19
N ILE A 411 20.24 -30.53 1.22
CA ILE A 411 21.58 -31.12 1.11
C ILE A 411 21.49 -32.59 0.70
N SER A 412 20.63 -33.38 1.35
CA SER A 412 20.44 -34.78 1.01
C SER A 412 19.91 -35.00 -0.40
N LEU A 413 19.08 -34.08 -0.90
CA LEU A 413 18.58 -34.10 -2.27
C LEU A 413 19.71 -33.83 -3.28
N ILE A 414 20.57 -32.83 -3.02
CA ILE A 414 21.76 -32.54 -3.85
C ILE A 414 22.70 -33.74 -3.84
N VAL A 415 23.01 -34.28 -2.66
CA VAL A 415 23.88 -35.47 -2.54
C VAL A 415 23.27 -36.67 -3.25
N GLY A 416 21.98 -36.91 -3.08
CA GLY A 416 21.24 -37.99 -3.75
C GLY A 416 21.30 -37.90 -5.28
N VAL A 417 21.08 -36.72 -5.84
CA VAL A 417 21.18 -36.48 -7.29
C VAL A 417 22.60 -36.79 -7.81
N ASN A 418 23.64 -36.32 -7.09
CA ASN A 418 25.01 -36.57 -7.45
C ASN A 418 25.36 -38.06 -7.36
N VAL A 419 24.94 -38.77 -6.32
CA VAL A 419 25.15 -40.22 -6.18
C VAL A 419 24.44 -40.98 -7.30
N LEU A 420 23.21 -40.63 -7.64
CA LEU A 420 22.48 -41.25 -8.78
C LEU A 420 23.19 -40.98 -10.12
N PHE A 421 23.71 -39.79 -10.31
CA PHE A 421 24.47 -39.45 -11.53
C PHE A 421 25.77 -40.28 -11.65
N ILE A 422 26.52 -40.40 -10.55
CA ILE A 422 27.74 -41.22 -10.50
C ILE A 422 27.39 -42.69 -10.75
N ALA A 423 26.33 -43.20 -10.11
CA ALA A 423 25.87 -44.58 -10.35
C ALA A 423 25.46 -44.82 -11.80
N PHE A 424 24.80 -43.84 -12.42
CA PHE A 424 24.48 -43.89 -13.87
C PHE A 424 25.73 -43.96 -14.73
N LEU A 425 26.73 -43.13 -14.47
CA LEU A 425 28.01 -43.15 -15.24
C LEU A 425 28.72 -44.49 -15.09
N ILE A 426 28.75 -45.07 -13.88
CA ILE A 426 29.33 -46.40 -13.64
C ILE A 426 28.57 -47.47 -14.41
N ALA A 427 27.22 -47.41 -14.40
CA ALA A 427 26.38 -48.39 -15.14
C ALA A 427 26.56 -48.29 -16.65
N VAL A 428 26.68 -47.08 -17.20
CA VAL A 428 26.97 -46.85 -18.63
C VAL A 428 28.35 -47.42 -19.00
N LYS A 429 29.40 -47.12 -18.17
CA LYS A 429 30.74 -47.66 -18.39
C LYS A 429 30.82 -49.20 -18.33
N ARG A 430 30.00 -49.82 -17.48
CA ARG A 430 29.90 -51.32 -17.41
C ARG A 430 29.14 -51.92 -18.56
N LYS A 431 28.23 -51.22 -19.23
CA LYS A 431 27.49 -51.71 -20.41
C LYS A 431 28.25 -51.54 -21.73
N GLY A 432 29.27 -50.69 -21.76
CA GLY A 432 30.11 -50.45 -22.91
C GLY A 432 31.41 -51.30 -22.96
N ARG A 433 31.53 -52.23 -22.00
CA ARG A 433 32.48 -53.35 -22.02
C ARG A 433 31.70 -54.65 -22.22
#